data_95fbad494431ec0a287238dfdd13026e
#
_entry.id   95fbad494431ec0a287238dfdd13026e
#
_cell.length_a   1.000
_cell.length_b   1.000
_cell.length_c   1.000
_cell.angle_alpha   90.00
_cell.angle_beta   90.00
_cell.angle_gamma   90.00
#
_symmetry.space_group_name_H-M   'P 1'
#
loop_
_entity.id
_entity.type
_entity.pdbx_description
1 polymer ?
#
loop_
_entity_poly.entity_id
_entity_poly.type
_entity_poly.pdbx_seq_one_letter_code
_entity_poly.pdbx_strand_id
1 'polypeptide(L)'
;GQVAPDSLFVPLVNFHWDDVRYFLALYRAGTISGASRRLSVNYTTITRRIRVLEAFVGARLFRKQASHYSLTGKGQDLLATFAAIEASFAHFEQQATHSGTALQGVVRISLSESMVRLVAPFLASFRQQHPGIVWKLDMTNEFVDVSRGLADIHIFPRLAPPYISDRYERISLGHRRVRAYVHRAYQ
;
A
#
# COMPACT_ATOMS: atom_id res chain seq x y z
N GLY A 1 -29.18 -44.14 11.90
CA GLY A 1 -27.80 -43.75 12.00
C GLY A 1 -27.68 -42.28 11.68
N GLN A 2 -27.68 -41.47 12.73
CA GLN A 2 -27.47 -40.00 12.65
C GLN A 2 -25.98 -39.76 12.63
N VAL A 3 -25.45 -39.33 11.50
CA VAL A 3 -24.08 -38.77 11.41
C VAL A 3 -24.17 -37.33 11.84
N ALA A 4 -23.64 -37.04 13.03
CA ALA A 4 -23.44 -35.67 13.48
C ALA A 4 -22.46 -34.98 12.53
N PRO A 5 -22.71 -33.74 12.14
CA PRO A 5 -21.69 -32.96 11.40
C PRO A 5 -20.53 -32.68 12.36
N ASP A 6 -19.37 -33.27 12.05
CA ASP A 6 -18.12 -32.90 12.70
C ASP A 6 -17.97 -31.39 12.65
N SER A 7 -18.02 -30.80 13.83
CA SER A 7 -17.73 -29.41 14.07
C SER A 7 -16.37 -29.08 13.48
N LEU A 8 -16.35 -28.26 12.46
CA LEU A 8 -15.18 -27.50 12.05
C LEU A 8 -14.75 -26.63 13.24
N PHE A 9 -14.05 -27.25 14.18
CA PHE A 9 -13.33 -26.54 15.22
C PHE A 9 -12.08 -25.94 14.58
N VAL A 10 -12.29 -24.88 13.81
CA VAL A 10 -11.17 -24.00 13.45
C VAL A 10 -10.72 -23.39 14.78
N PRO A 11 -9.51 -23.70 15.26
CA PRO A 11 -9.01 -23.05 16.46
C PRO A 11 -9.08 -21.55 16.20
N LEU A 12 -9.82 -20.83 17.02
CA LEU A 12 -9.91 -19.39 17.02
C LEU A 12 -8.52 -18.86 17.41
N VAL A 13 -7.57 -18.90 16.47
CA VAL A 13 -6.40 -18.06 16.55
C VAL A 13 -6.98 -16.65 16.55
N ASN A 14 -6.86 -15.94 17.67
CA ASN A 14 -7.35 -14.58 17.81
C ASN A 14 -6.56 -13.63 16.90
N PHE A 15 -6.77 -13.80 15.59
CA PHE A 15 -6.29 -12.88 14.58
C PHE A 15 -7.14 -11.61 14.64
N HIS A 16 -6.49 -10.50 14.86
CA HIS A 16 -7.11 -9.20 14.79
C HIS A 16 -6.61 -8.50 13.53
N TRP A 17 -7.50 -7.77 12.85
CA TRP A 17 -7.10 -6.97 11.68
C TRP A 17 -5.89 -6.05 12.01
N ASP A 18 -5.78 -5.61 13.25
CA ASP A 18 -4.66 -4.79 13.75
C ASP A 18 -3.29 -5.50 13.60
N ASP A 19 -3.26 -6.84 13.54
CA ASP A 19 -2.03 -7.61 13.31
C ASP A 19 -1.41 -7.30 11.95
N VAL A 20 -2.22 -6.91 10.97
CA VAL A 20 -1.76 -6.41 9.65
C VAL A 20 -0.94 -5.12 9.81
N ARG A 21 -1.34 -4.22 10.71
CA ARG A 21 -0.58 -2.99 10.98
C ARG A 21 0.81 -3.30 11.54
N TYR A 22 0.92 -4.30 12.42
CA TYR A 22 2.21 -4.72 12.96
C TYR A 22 3.11 -5.32 11.88
N PHE A 23 2.55 -6.12 10.96
CA PHE A 23 3.27 -6.65 9.81
C PHE A 23 3.80 -5.52 8.92
N LEU A 24 2.95 -4.60 8.52
CA LEU A 24 3.34 -3.48 7.65
C LEU A 24 4.34 -2.54 8.33
N ALA A 25 4.19 -2.30 9.63
CA ALA A 25 5.14 -1.49 10.38
C ALA A 25 6.53 -2.14 10.45
N LEU A 26 6.60 -3.46 10.68
CA LEU A 26 7.87 -4.20 10.70
C LEU A 26 8.50 -4.27 9.31
N TYR A 27 7.72 -4.51 8.27
CA TYR A 27 8.18 -4.47 6.89
C TYR A 27 8.83 -3.12 6.53
N ARG A 28 8.14 -2.02 6.81
CA ARG A 28 8.62 -0.66 6.50
C ARG A 28 9.82 -0.22 7.33
N ALA A 29 9.91 -0.69 8.57
CA ALA A 29 10.98 -0.31 9.48
C ALA A 29 12.21 -1.21 9.37
N GLY A 30 12.06 -2.44 8.89
CA GLY A 30 13.11 -3.45 8.82
C GLY A 30 13.63 -3.95 10.17
N THR A 31 13.22 -3.35 11.29
CA THR A 31 13.65 -3.70 12.65
C THR A 31 12.49 -3.62 13.64
N ILE A 32 12.52 -4.46 14.69
CA ILE A 32 11.52 -4.42 15.76
C ILE A 32 11.50 -3.05 16.45
N SER A 33 12.68 -2.49 16.75
CA SER A 33 12.77 -1.18 17.41
C SER A 33 12.20 -0.04 16.53
N GLY A 34 12.41 -0.10 15.22
CA GLY A 34 11.82 0.85 14.28
C GLY A 34 10.30 0.74 14.22
N ALA A 35 9.77 -0.49 14.14
CA ALA A 35 8.34 -0.75 14.17
C ALA A 35 7.70 -0.32 15.49
N SER A 36 8.36 -0.60 16.62
CA SER A 36 7.93 -0.22 17.98
C SER A 36 7.78 1.31 18.10
N ARG A 37 8.77 2.07 17.67
CA ARG A 37 8.70 3.55 17.65
C ARG A 37 7.57 4.05 16.74
N ARG A 38 7.43 3.45 15.55
CA ARG A 38 6.41 3.86 14.57
C ARG A 38 4.98 3.68 15.08
N LEU A 39 4.73 2.62 15.85
CA LEU A 39 3.42 2.31 16.39
C LEU A 39 3.23 2.76 17.86
N SER A 40 4.26 3.34 18.49
CA SER A 40 4.27 3.75 19.89
C SER A 40 3.88 2.60 20.85
N VAL A 41 4.40 1.39 20.60
CA VAL A 41 4.16 0.18 21.39
C VAL A 41 5.46 -0.48 21.84
N ASN A 42 5.39 -1.36 22.83
CA ASN A 42 6.57 -2.10 23.29
C ASN A 42 7.03 -3.11 22.20
N TYR A 43 8.35 -3.39 22.17
CA TYR A 43 8.94 -4.35 21.23
C TYR A 43 8.38 -5.77 21.39
N THR A 44 8.04 -6.17 22.61
CA THR A 44 7.41 -7.47 22.91
C THR A 44 6.03 -7.59 22.27
N THR A 45 5.29 -6.49 22.16
CA THR A 45 4.01 -6.42 21.47
C THR A 45 4.16 -6.71 19.98
N ILE A 46 5.14 -6.08 19.30
CA ILE A 46 5.43 -6.35 17.89
C ILE A 46 5.70 -7.86 17.70
N THR A 47 6.63 -8.41 18.47
CA THR A 47 7.03 -9.82 18.35
C THR A 47 5.85 -10.77 18.56
N ARG A 48 5.03 -10.52 19.58
CA ARG A 48 3.85 -11.33 19.88
C ARG A 48 2.82 -11.28 18.76
N ARG A 49 2.51 -10.08 18.24
CA ARG A 49 1.52 -9.88 17.18
C ARG A 49 1.95 -10.52 15.85
N ILE A 50 3.22 -10.39 15.49
CA ILE A 50 3.77 -11.09 14.32
C ILE A 50 3.64 -12.61 14.46
N ARG A 51 3.95 -13.17 15.66
CA ARG A 51 3.78 -14.61 15.91
C ARG A 51 2.34 -15.07 15.76
N VAL A 52 1.36 -14.29 16.26
CA VAL A 52 -0.07 -14.58 16.11
C VAL A 52 -0.46 -14.60 14.64
N LEU A 53 -0.02 -13.61 13.87
CA LEU A 53 -0.27 -13.54 12.43
C LEU A 53 0.36 -14.71 11.68
N GLU A 54 1.62 -15.05 11.98
CA GLU A 54 2.32 -16.21 11.40
C GLU A 54 1.63 -17.54 11.74
N ALA A 55 1.13 -17.67 12.96
CA ALA A 55 0.36 -18.85 13.38
C ALA A 55 -0.98 -18.95 12.63
N PHE A 56 -1.67 -17.83 12.44
CA PHE A 56 -2.91 -17.77 11.67
C PHE A 56 -2.68 -18.14 10.19
N VAL A 57 -1.60 -17.62 9.58
CA VAL A 57 -1.24 -17.91 8.18
C VAL A 57 -0.66 -19.32 8.01
N GLY A 58 -0.19 -19.93 9.09
CA GLY A 58 0.46 -21.25 9.08
C GLY A 58 1.89 -21.22 8.49
N ALA A 59 2.51 -20.03 8.38
CA ALA A 59 3.83 -19.86 7.79
C ALA A 59 4.57 -18.66 8.37
N ARG A 60 5.92 -18.71 8.37
CA ARG A 60 6.75 -17.55 8.68
C ARG A 60 6.60 -16.50 7.60
N LEU A 61 6.39 -15.24 8.02
CA LEU A 61 6.28 -14.08 7.14
C LEU A 61 7.57 -13.27 7.09
N PHE A 62 8.40 -13.39 8.13
CA PHE A 62 9.68 -12.70 8.22
C PHE A 62 10.84 -13.67 8.44
N ARG A 63 11.99 -13.33 7.82
CA ARG A 63 13.30 -13.88 8.12
C ARG A 63 14.08 -12.87 8.93
N LYS A 64 14.70 -13.30 10.02
CA LYS A 64 15.59 -12.47 10.84
C LYS A 64 17.03 -12.70 10.43
N GLN A 65 17.75 -11.63 10.14
CA GLN A 65 19.20 -11.62 9.90
C GLN A 65 19.83 -10.59 10.84
N ALA A 66 20.52 -11.05 11.87
CA ALA A 66 20.99 -10.22 12.97
C ALA A 66 19.83 -9.44 13.62
N SER A 67 19.81 -8.11 13.50
CA SER A 67 18.74 -7.23 13.97
C SER A 67 17.72 -6.84 12.90
N HIS A 68 17.95 -7.24 11.64
CA HIS A 68 17.10 -6.88 10.51
C HIS A 68 16.08 -7.96 10.17
N TYR A 69 14.90 -7.54 9.73
CA TYR A 69 13.81 -8.41 9.31
C TYR A 69 13.49 -8.16 7.83
N SER A 70 13.51 -9.21 7.03
CA SER A 70 13.10 -9.21 5.64
C SER A 70 11.94 -10.19 5.42
N LEU A 71 11.11 -9.95 4.40
CA LEU A 71 10.01 -10.85 4.10
C LEU A 71 10.50 -12.22 3.62
N THR A 72 9.74 -13.26 3.96
CA THR A 72 9.79 -14.57 3.29
C THR A 72 9.04 -14.50 1.96
N GLY A 73 9.09 -15.56 1.13
CA GLY A 73 8.23 -15.66 -0.05
C GLY A 73 6.74 -15.48 0.31
N LYS A 74 6.27 -16.17 1.38
CA LYS A 74 4.89 -16.05 1.84
C LYS A 74 4.55 -14.63 2.34
N GLY A 75 5.50 -13.96 3.00
CA GLY A 75 5.34 -12.56 3.41
C GLY A 75 5.23 -11.62 2.21
N GLN A 76 6.00 -11.88 1.15
CA GLN A 76 5.94 -11.12 -0.09
C GLN A 76 4.61 -11.30 -0.81
N ASP A 77 4.09 -12.53 -0.88
CA ASP A 77 2.79 -12.83 -1.51
C ASP A 77 1.63 -12.09 -0.83
N LEU A 78 1.69 -11.93 0.50
CA LEU A 78 0.64 -11.28 1.29
C LEU A 78 0.80 -9.77 1.40
N LEU A 79 1.94 -9.21 1.04
CA LEU A 79 2.22 -7.77 1.22
C LEU A 79 1.18 -6.88 0.53
N ALA A 80 0.85 -7.17 -0.72
CA ALA A 80 -0.12 -6.40 -1.47
C ALA A 80 -1.53 -6.46 -0.84
N THR A 81 -1.93 -7.65 -0.38
CA THR A 81 -3.22 -7.85 0.31
C THR A 81 -3.27 -7.07 1.62
N PHE A 82 -2.22 -7.11 2.41
CA PHE A 82 -2.16 -6.40 3.68
C PHE A 82 -2.14 -4.87 3.49
N ALA A 83 -1.43 -4.39 2.47
CA ALA A 83 -1.45 -2.98 2.12
C ALA A 83 -2.86 -2.51 1.67
N ALA A 84 -3.59 -3.35 0.93
CA ALA A 84 -4.96 -3.07 0.53
C ALA A 84 -5.93 -3.03 1.72
N ILE A 85 -5.77 -3.93 2.70
CA ILE A 85 -6.56 -3.92 3.95
C ILE A 85 -6.32 -2.62 4.73
N GLU A 86 -5.05 -2.21 4.92
CA GLU A 86 -4.71 -0.95 5.59
C GLU A 86 -5.34 0.25 4.89
N ALA A 87 -5.31 0.25 3.56
CA ALA A 87 -5.90 1.30 2.75
C ALA A 87 -7.42 1.38 2.90
N SER A 88 -8.09 0.24 2.83
CA SER A 88 -9.55 0.14 3.00
C SER A 88 -9.98 0.62 4.38
N PHE A 89 -9.20 0.28 5.41
CA PHE A 89 -9.47 0.72 6.76
C PHE A 89 -9.29 2.24 6.93
N ALA A 90 -8.22 2.80 6.38
CA ALA A 90 -8.01 4.25 6.37
C ALA A 90 -9.16 4.99 5.65
N HIS A 91 -9.66 4.41 4.55
CA HIS A 91 -10.83 4.96 3.86
C HIS A 91 -12.10 4.89 4.71
N PHE A 92 -12.34 3.77 5.40
CA PHE A 92 -13.44 3.63 6.35
C PHE A 92 -13.35 4.67 7.49
N GLU A 93 -12.17 4.84 8.10
CA GLU A 93 -11.97 5.85 9.16
C GLU A 93 -12.31 7.26 8.64
N GLN A 94 -11.90 7.58 7.42
CA GLN A 94 -12.25 8.85 6.79
C GLN A 94 -13.77 9.00 6.63
N GLN A 95 -14.46 7.99 6.11
CA GLN A 95 -15.92 8.04 5.96
C GLN A 95 -16.65 8.13 7.30
N ALA A 96 -16.18 7.41 8.32
CA ALA A 96 -16.81 7.37 9.63
C ALA A 96 -16.64 8.68 10.43
N THR A 97 -15.54 9.41 10.20
CA THR A 97 -15.20 10.62 10.96
C THR A 97 -15.67 11.91 10.28
N HIS A 98 -16.12 11.85 9.02
CA HIS A 98 -16.42 13.04 8.23
C HIS A 98 -17.93 13.22 8.03
N SER A 99 -18.49 14.17 8.79
CA SER A 99 -19.88 14.68 8.64
C SER A 99 -19.94 16.01 7.84
N GLY A 100 -18.87 16.41 7.17
CA GLY A 100 -18.76 17.75 6.56
C GLY A 100 -18.58 17.71 5.04
N THR A 101 -19.07 18.76 4.36
CA THR A 101 -18.97 18.97 2.90
C THR A 101 -17.55 19.30 2.40
N ALA A 102 -16.57 19.49 3.28
CA ALA A 102 -15.20 19.81 2.89
C ALA A 102 -14.41 18.54 2.52
N LEU A 103 -13.79 18.55 1.35
CA LEU A 103 -12.89 17.48 0.92
C LEU A 103 -11.67 17.42 1.84
N GLN A 104 -11.45 16.26 2.48
CA GLN A 104 -10.27 16.03 3.30
C GLN A 104 -9.90 14.56 3.29
N GLY A 105 -8.63 14.27 3.55
CA GLY A 105 -8.10 12.92 3.57
C GLY A 105 -6.75 12.79 2.85
N VAL A 106 -6.25 11.55 2.76
CA VAL A 106 -5.00 11.23 2.09
C VAL A 106 -5.31 10.62 0.73
N VAL A 107 -4.80 11.24 -0.33
CA VAL A 107 -4.86 10.69 -1.69
C VAL A 107 -3.45 10.23 -2.08
N ARG A 108 -3.33 8.95 -2.41
CA ARG A 108 -2.07 8.31 -2.80
C ARG A 108 -1.96 8.29 -4.32
N ILE A 109 -0.93 8.93 -4.83
CA ILE A 109 -0.66 9.00 -6.26
C ILE A 109 0.65 8.27 -6.54
N SER A 110 0.59 7.26 -7.39
CA SER A 110 1.76 6.60 -7.93
C SER A 110 2.06 7.17 -9.33
N LEU A 111 3.30 7.60 -9.55
CA LEU A 111 3.71 8.22 -10.81
C LEU A 111 5.21 8.09 -11.05
N SER A 112 5.63 8.18 -12.30
CA SER A 112 7.06 8.22 -12.63
C SER A 112 7.68 9.57 -12.28
N GLU A 113 8.99 9.59 -12.00
CA GLU A 113 9.74 10.82 -11.70
C GLU A 113 9.55 11.89 -12.79
N SER A 114 9.52 11.48 -14.06
CA SER A 114 9.29 12.39 -15.18
C SER A 114 7.92 13.08 -15.18
N MET A 115 6.93 12.51 -14.48
CA MET A 115 5.58 13.08 -14.35
C MET A 115 5.47 14.04 -13.17
N VAL A 116 6.32 13.90 -12.13
CA VAL A 116 6.26 14.75 -10.93
C VAL A 116 6.29 16.23 -11.28
N ARG A 117 7.23 16.64 -12.13
CA ARG A 117 7.38 18.05 -12.54
C ARG A 117 6.15 18.60 -13.28
N LEU A 118 5.43 17.74 -13.98
CA LEU A 118 4.22 18.12 -14.70
C LEU A 118 3.02 18.22 -13.74
N VAL A 119 2.91 17.30 -12.80
CA VAL A 119 1.73 17.14 -11.93
C VAL A 119 1.81 18.04 -10.69
N ALA A 120 3.01 18.29 -10.15
CA ALA A 120 3.19 19.04 -8.92
C ALA A 120 2.50 20.41 -8.87
N PRO A 121 2.53 21.25 -9.91
CA PRO A 121 1.82 22.54 -9.88
C PRO A 121 0.31 22.38 -9.70
N PHE A 122 -0.30 21.37 -10.32
CA PHE A 122 -1.73 21.08 -10.19
C PHE A 122 -2.08 20.58 -8.80
N LEU A 123 -1.25 19.72 -8.21
CA LEU A 123 -1.45 19.25 -6.84
C LEU A 123 -1.32 20.39 -5.84
N ALA A 124 -0.38 21.32 -6.05
CA ALA A 124 -0.20 22.51 -5.21
C ALA A 124 -1.42 23.42 -5.27
N SER A 125 -1.91 23.72 -6.49
CA SER A 125 -3.12 24.53 -6.68
C SER A 125 -4.36 23.87 -6.06
N PHE A 126 -4.54 22.58 -6.26
CA PHE A 126 -5.67 21.85 -5.67
C PHE A 126 -5.63 21.87 -4.14
N ARG A 127 -4.43 21.72 -3.53
CA ARG A 127 -4.26 21.82 -2.08
C ARG A 127 -4.62 23.19 -1.52
N GLN A 128 -4.39 24.27 -2.26
CA GLN A 128 -4.80 25.61 -1.84
C GLN A 128 -6.33 25.73 -1.76
N GLN A 129 -7.04 25.08 -2.68
CA GLN A 129 -8.51 25.07 -2.71
C GLN A 129 -9.10 24.07 -1.69
N HIS A 130 -8.39 22.99 -1.40
CA HIS A 130 -8.81 21.89 -0.52
C HIS A 130 -7.73 21.57 0.50
N PRO A 131 -7.52 22.42 1.53
CA PRO A 131 -6.41 22.29 2.49
C PRO A 131 -6.48 21.01 3.34
N GLY A 132 -7.65 20.38 3.44
CA GLY A 132 -7.84 19.09 4.11
C GLY A 132 -7.29 17.88 3.34
N ILE A 133 -6.90 18.04 2.05
CA ILE A 133 -6.34 16.95 1.25
C ILE A 133 -4.81 16.88 1.44
N VAL A 134 -4.33 15.70 1.77
CA VAL A 134 -2.90 15.38 1.87
C VAL A 134 -2.51 14.46 0.71
N TRP A 135 -1.58 14.92 -0.12
CA TRP A 135 -1.02 14.11 -1.21
C TRP A 135 0.09 13.20 -0.69
N LYS A 136 0.00 11.93 -1.01
CA LYS A 136 1.07 10.95 -0.80
C LYS A 136 1.58 10.51 -2.16
N LEU A 137 2.80 10.91 -2.52
CA LEU A 137 3.39 10.57 -3.82
C LEU A 137 4.32 9.38 -3.67
N ASP A 138 4.10 8.36 -4.48
CA ASP A 138 4.97 7.21 -4.62
C ASP A 138 5.58 7.21 -6.03
N MET A 139 6.93 7.31 -6.09
CA MET A 139 7.65 7.41 -7.36
C MET A 139 8.08 6.03 -7.83
N THR A 140 7.50 5.57 -8.93
CA THR A 140 7.85 4.31 -9.56
C THR A 140 7.75 4.40 -11.08
N ASN A 141 8.57 3.63 -11.78
CA ASN A 141 8.49 3.45 -13.23
C ASN A 141 7.71 2.17 -13.61
N GLU A 142 7.28 1.40 -12.62
CA GLU A 142 6.48 0.20 -12.81
C GLU A 142 5.00 0.53 -12.84
N PHE A 143 4.23 -0.31 -13.52
CA PHE A 143 2.77 -0.19 -13.50
C PHE A 143 2.24 -0.62 -12.12
N VAL A 144 1.46 0.27 -11.48
CA VAL A 144 0.81 0.01 -10.21
C VAL A 144 -0.67 -0.28 -10.43
N ASP A 145 -1.07 -1.47 -10.03
CA ASP A 145 -2.47 -1.87 -10.05
C ASP A 145 -3.22 -1.22 -8.87
N VAL A 146 -3.96 -0.16 -9.17
CA VAL A 146 -4.73 0.60 -8.15
C VAL A 146 -5.84 -0.24 -7.51
N SER A 147 -6.32 -1.33 -8.14
CA SER A 147 -7.33 -2.22 -7.53
C SER A 147 -6.83 -2.93 -6.28
N ARG A 148 -5.51 -3.01 -6.15
CA ARG A 148 -4.88 -3.60 -4.97
C ARG A 148 -4.75 -2.61 -3.81
N GLY A 149 -5.30 -1.40 -3.96
CA GLY A 149 -5.28 -0.37 -2.92
C GLY A 149 -3.88 0.16 -2.59
N LEU A 150 -2.89 -0.04 -3.48
CA LEU A 150 -1.53 0.47 -3.31
C LEU A 150 -1.44 1.97 -3.61
N ALA A 151 -2.27 2.44 -4.52
CA ALA A 151 -2.46 3.84 -4.85
C ALA A 151 -3.95 4.10 -5.16
N ASP A 152 -4.39 5.33 -5.01
CA ASP A 152 -5.73 5.76 -5.39
C ASP A 152 -5.75 6.25 -6.84
N ILE A 153 -4.64 6.81 -7.30
CA ILE A 153 -4.41 7.28 -8.66
C ILE A 153 -3.05 6.76 -9.13
N HIS A 154 -2.99 6.23 -10.35
CA HIS A 154 -1.73 5.91 -11.01
C HIS A 154 -1.60 6.72 -12.31
N ILE A 155 -0.52 7.51 -12.40
CA ILE A 155 -0.23 8.33 -13.60
C ILE A 155 0.94 7.69 -14.34
N PHE A 156 0.64 7.16 -15.51
CA PHE A 156 1.59 6.37 -16.27
C PHE A 156 1.81 6.97 -17.68
N PRO A 157 3.07 7.19 -18.10
CA PRO A 157 3.38 7.88 -19.35
C PRO A 157 3.31 7.00 -20.60
N ARG A 158 2.67 5.84 -20.53
CA ARG A 158 2.57 4.86 -21.62
C ARG A 158 1.13 4.43 -21.83
N LEU A 159 0.88 3.71 -22.92
CA LEU A 159 -0.37 2.98 -23.07
C LEU A 159 -0.50 1.96 -21.94
N ALA A 160 -1.68 1.94 -21.33
CA ALA A 160 -1.97 1.00 -20.29
C ALA A 160 -1.82 -0.45 -20.81
N PRO A 161 -1.27 -1.37 -20.01
CA PRO A 161 -1.22 -2.78 -20.38
C PRO A 161 -2.59 -3.33 -20.74
N PRO A 162 -2.71 -4.23 -21.72
CA PRO A 162 -4.00 -4.74 -22.22
C PRO A 162 -4.79 -5.55 -21.17
N TYR A 163 -4.15 -5.98 -20.10
CA TYR A 163 -4.75 -6.73 -18.99
C TYR A 163 -5.32 -5.86 -17.87
N ILE A 164 -5.39 -4.54 -18.04
CA ILE A 164 -6.03 -3.69 -17.06
C ILE A 164 -7.52 -3.98 -17.04
N SER A 165 -7.99 -4.36 -15.85
CA SER A 165 -9.38 -4.64 -15.56
C SER A 165 -10.29 -3.45 -15.89
N ASP A 166 -11.50 -3.70 -16.40
CA ASP A 166 -12.55 -2.70 -16.61
C ASP A 166 -13.07 -2.05 -15.31
N ARG A 167 -12.47 -2.41 -14.19
CA ARG A 167 -12.80 -1.84 -12.87
C ARG A 167 -12.25 -0.44 -12.63
N TYR A 168 -11.48 0.10 -13.59
CA TYR A 168 -10.87 1.43 -13.47
C TYR A 168 -11.43 2.40 -14.48
N GLU A 169 -11.63 3.60 -14.05
CA GLU A 169 -11.77 4.73 -14.94
C GLU A 169 -10.39 5.13 -15.48
N ARG A 170 -10.27 5.24 -16.80
CA ARG A 170 -9.06 5.73 -17.48
C ARG A 170 -9.32 7.10 -18.06
N ILE A 171 -8.51 8.05 -17.66
CA ILE A 171 -8.56 9.41 -18.16
C ILE A 171 -7.29 9.69 -18.94
N SER A 172 -7.41 10.07 -20.21
CA SER A 172 -6.27 10.51 -21.00
C SER A 172 -5.90 11.94 -20.62
N LEU A 173 -4.68 12.13 -20.11
CA LEU A 173 -4.15 13.46 -19.77
C LEU A 173 -3.52 14.17 -20.97
N GLY A 174 -3.57 13.57 -22.17
CA GLY A 174 -3.02 14.12 -23.41
C GLY A 174 -1.83 13.33 -23.94
N HIS A 175 -1.12 13.93 -24.89
CA HIS A 175 0.02 13.30 -25.57
C HIS A 175 1.30 14.08 -25.32
N ARG A 176 2.39 13.38 -25.07
CA ARG A 176 3.71 13.94 -24.87
C ARG A 176 4.65 13.48 -26.01
N ARG A 177 5.33 14.41 -26.63
CA ARG A 177 6.37 14.10 -27.62
C ARG A 177 7.69 13.82 -26.90
N VAL A 178 8.25 12.64 -27.10
CA VAL A 178 9.58 12.26 -26.62
C VAL A 178 10.56 12.32 -27.81
N ARG A 179 11.73 12.90 -27.59
CA ARG A 179 12.81 12.95 -28.56
C ARG A 179 14.09 12.43 -27.92
N ALA A 180 14.82 11.61 -28.66
CA ALA A 180 16.18 11.21 -28.31
C ALA A 180 17.17 12.20 -28.96
N TYR A 181 18.21 12.53 -28.22
CA TYR A 181 19.31 13.38 -28.72
C TYR A 181 20.60 12.58 -28.57
N VAL A 182 21.46 12.70 -29.59
CA VAL A 182 22.79 12.12 -29.60
C VAL A 182 23.80 13.25 -29.92
N HIS A 183 24.93 13.21 -29.23
CA HIS A 183 26.00 14.16 -29.52
C HIS A 183 26.59 13.90 -30.91
N ARG A 184 26.89 14.96 -31.68
CA ARG A 184 27.38 14.85 -33.07
C ARG A 184 28.63 13.99 -33.24
N ALA A 185 29.47 13.87 -32.20
CA ALA A 185 30.67 13.03 -32.23
C ALA A 185 30.34 11.51 -32.26
N TYR A 186 29.10 11.11 -32.10
CA TYR A 186 28.66 9.70 -32.17
C TYR A 186 27.84 9.39 -33.45
N GLN A 187 27.79 10.32 -34.38
CA GLN A 187 27.32 10.10 -35.76
C GLN A 187 28.54 9.81 -36.64
#